data_881051524da38e169cf33cbb683c9c8a
#
_entry.id   881051524da38e169cf33cbb683c9c8a
#
_cell.length_a   1.000
_cell.length_b   1.000
_cell.length_c   1.000
_cell.angle_alpha   90.00
_cell.angle_beta   90.00
_cell.angle_gamma   90.00
#
_symmetry.space_group_name_H-M   'P 1'
#
loop_
_entity.id
_entity.type
_entity.pdbx_description
1 polymer ?
#
loop_
_entity_poly.entity_id
_entity_poly.type
_entity_poly.pdbx_seq_one_letter_code
_entity_poly.pdbx_strand_id
1 'polypeptide(L)'
;MPAYKSLILGLRQYVAQGTGLTSMQKRAIIIGAGPAGLTAGLELLRRTGIQPILLEASAEIGGISRTIRYKGNRMDIGGHRFFSKSDRVMQWWMDLLPPDPYGEGSDPDISYQGQSRKVRVPARVEEEPPLRGMGPKSGLRRAAGAVIEIDTHTEESGPDGESNIAAHGETETIVEVPPVIDPDLVMLIRPRKSRIYYLRKFFDYPIKLTGTTLTNLGVTRTVRVGVSYIQSRITQIAPEKSLEDFLINRFGRELYLTFFKSYTEKVWGTPCDQISAEWGAQRIKGLSLTTAVKHFLRKTFVRGGEGSGDVAQKGTDTSLIERFMYPKFGPGQLWEHVADKIVGMGGEIHMQWKVERIECRGKTVVAVEAVNASGERQTFEGDYFFSTMPMRELVTALDAPVPANVREVAAGLQYRDFITVGLLCDRLKVQEADGSLLKDTWIYVQEPDVLLGRLQIFNNWSPHLVSDPGKVWIGLEYFCYDTDDLWKMEDEALKRFAIAEVAKIGIIDAESVIDAHVVRVPKTYPAYFGTYERFDELSAFTDSFENLFLVGRNGMHKYNNQDHSMLTAMTVVDGLCAGHVDKASLWGINTEQEYHEEKK
;
A
#
# COMPACT_ATOMS: atom_id res chain seq x y z
N MET A 1 -19.93 13.78 44.65
CA MET A 1 -18.85 13.67 43.67
C MET A 1 -17.84 14.84 43.60
N PRO A 2 -17.68 15.72 44.60
CA PRO A 2 -16.57 16.69 44.64
C PRO A 2 -15.32 16.17 45.36
N ALA A 3 -15.43 15.21 46.28
CA ALA A 3 -14.29 14.78 47.11
C ALA A 3 -13.23 13.95 46.36
N TYR A 4 -13.57 13.27 45.30
CA TYR A 4 -12.64 12.41 44.54
C TYR A 4 -11.72 13.21 43.57
N LYS A 5 -12.17 14.36 43.09
CA LYS A 5 -11.33 15.25 42.27
C LYS A 5 -10.26 15.99 43.08
N SER A 6 -10.52 16.26 44.36
CA SER A 6 -9.55 16.90 45.25
C SER A 6 -8.39 16.00 45.67
N LEU A 7 -8.64 14.68 45.77
CA LEU A 7 -7.61 13.71 46.11
C LEU A 7 -6.61 13.45 44.98
N ILE A 8 -7.08 13.45 43.74
CA ILE A 8 -6.24 13.26 42.51
C ILE A 8 -5.39 14.50 42.23
N LEU A 9 -5.91 15.70 42.48
CA LEU A 9 -5.12 16.94 42.38
C LEU A 9 -4.05 17.03 43.49
N GLY A 10 -4.36 16.59 44.70
CA GLY A 10 -3.40 16.56 45.80
C GLY A 10 -2.25 15.59 45.60
N LEU A 11 -2.52 14.42 45.01
CA LEU A 11 -1.47 13.43 44.69
C LEU A 11 -0.58 13.89 43.52
N ARG A 12 -1.11 14.65 42.55
CA ARG A 12 -0.29 15.24 41.48
C ARG A 12 0.63 16.35 41.97
N GLN A 13 0.26 17.09 42.99
CA GLN A 13 1.12 18.12 43.59
C GLN A 13 2.19 17.54 44.55
N TYR A 14 1.96 16.40 45.13
CA TYR A 14 2.94 15.77 46.05
C TYR A 14 4.04 15.00 45.33
N VAL A 15 3.78 14.50 44.11
CA VAL A 15 4.79 13.88 43.23
C VAL A 15 5.69 14.90 42.53
N ALA A 16 5.25 16.16 42.44
CA ALA A 16 5.99 17.24 41.76
C ALA A 16 7.02 17.97 42.65
N GLN A 17 7.18 17.61 43.93
CA GLN A 17 8.14 18.27 44.84
C GLN A 17 9.35 17.42 45.26
N GLY A 18 9.58 16.29 44.63
CA GLY A 18 10.74 15.42 44.90
C GLY A 18 11.64 15.31 43.69
N THR A 19 12.78 15.99 43.73
CA THR A 19 13.94 16.01 42.80
C THR A 19 13.88 17.06 41.69
N GLY A 20 14.50 18.20 41.94
CA GLY A 20 14.81 19.23 40.95
C GLY A 20 15.85 18.77 39.95
N LEU A 21 15.35 18.30 38.82
CA LEU A 21 15.86 18.32 37.45
C LEU A 21 14.68 17.89 36.59
N THR A 22 13.81 18.82 36.23
CA THR A 22 12.87 18.61 35.12
C THR A 22 13.72 18.45 33.86
N SER A 23 14.07 17.22 33.51
CA SER A 23 14.52 16.97 32.15
C SER A 23 13.36 17.43 31.26
N MET A 24 13.58 18.50 30.49
CA MET A 24 12.57 18.94 29.53
C MET A 24 12.17 17.74 28.69
N GLN A 25 10.86 17.46 28.59
CA GLN A 25 10.35 16.36 27.81
C GLN A 25 10.84 16.52 26.37
N LYS A 26 11.55 15.52 25.85
CA LYS A 26 12.02 15.56 24.47
C LYS A 26 10.86 15.58 23.49
N ARG A 27 11.04 16.30 22.39
CA ARG A 27 10.03 16.47 21.35
C ARG A 27 10.52 15.91 20.03
N ALA A 28 9.62 15.24 19.31
CA ALA A 28 9.86 14.82 17.93
C ALA A 28 8.92 15.57 16.99
N ILE A 29 9.49 16.34 16.08
CA ILE A 29 8.73 17.02 15.02
C ILE A 29 8.63 16.04 13.84
N ILE A 30 7.39 15.72 13.45
CA ILE A 30 7.10 14.77 12.39
C ILE A 30 6.40 15.51 11.25
N ILE A 31 7.06 15.58 10.09
CA ILE A 31 6.54 16.29 8.93
C ILE A 31 5.76 15.31 8.05
N GLY A 32 4.46 15.44 8.06
CA GLY A 32 3.48 14.64 7.34
C GLY A 32 2.73 13.64 8.22
N ALA A 33 1.39 13.58 8.08
CA ALA A 33 0.48 12.66 8.76
C ALA A 33 -0.01 11.53 7.84
N GLY A 34 0.89 11.00 7.00
CA GLY A 34 0.69 9.76 6.26
C GLY A 34 1.07 8.52 7.10
N PRO A 35 1.05 7.30 6.52
CA PRO A 35 1.34 6.04 7.22
C PRO A 35 2.66 6.07 8.01
N ALA A 36 3.76 6.59 7.45
CA ALA A 36 5.04 6.65 8.15
C ALA A 36 5.02 7.62 9.35
N GLY A 37 4.50 8.84 9.15
CA GLY A 37 4.47 9.85 10.22
C GLY A 37 3.56 9.45 11.38
N LEU A 38 2.37 8.93 11.08
CA LEU A 38 1.42 8.45 12.09
C LEU A 38 1.97 7.23 12.84
N THR A 39 2.65 6.30 12.14
CA THR A 39 3.32 5.18 12.79
C THR A 39 4.42 5.67 13.72
N ALA A 40 5.28 6.61 13.29
CA ALA A 40 6.31 7.21 14.13
C ALA A 40 5.69 7.83 15.39
N GLY A 41 4.64 8.65 15.24
CA GLY A 41 3.98 9.32 16.36
C GLY A 41 3.42 8.33 17.38
N LEU A 42 2.71 7.30 16.95
CA LEU A 42 2.14 6.29 17.84
C LEU A 42 3.21 5.43 18.52
N GLU A 43 4.24 5.01 17.79
CA GLU A 43 5.35 4.22 18.33
C GLU A 43 6.17 5.03 19.37
N LEU A 44 6.43 6.31 19.13
CA LEU A 44 7.09 7.18 20.11
C LEU A 44 6.31 7.27 21.41
N LEU A 45 4.99 7.47 21.35
CA LEU A 45 4.12 7.53 22.54
C LEU A 45 4.03 6.20 23.30
N ARG A 46 4.03 5.08 22.56
CA ARG A 46 3.93 3.75 23.17
C ARG A 46 5.21 3.29 23.86
N ARG A 47 6.37 3.72 23.34
CA ARG A 47 7.64 3.07 23.65
C ARG A 47 8.70 4.01 24.23
N THR A 48 8.44 5.32 24.22
CA THR A 48 9.39 6.33 24.68
C THR A 48 8.68 7.41 25.51
N GLY A 49 9.46 8.31 26.11
CA GLY A 49 8.95 9.54 26.73
C GLY A 49 8.97 10.77 25.79
N ILE A 50 9.19 10.55 24.48
CA ILE A 50 9.31 11.62 23.48
C ILE A 50 7.91 12.02 23.02
N GLN A 51 7.57 13.32 23.10
CA GLN A 51 6.30 13.86 22.65
C GLN A 51 6.34 14.09 21.14
N PRO A 52 5.48 13.45 20.33
CA PRO A 52 5.37 13.72 18.91
C PRO A 52 4.49 14.95 18.63
N ILE A 53 4.94 15.78 17.71
CA ILE A 53 4.20 16.90 17.12
C ILE A 53 4.19 16.70 15.61
N LEU A 54 3.02 16.37 15.05
CA LEU A 54 2.85 16.11 13.63
C LEU A 54 2.37 17.37 12.91
N LEU A 55 2.98 17.69 11.77
CA LEU A 55 2.62 18.82 10.91
C LEU A 55 2.16 18.26 9.55
N GLU A 56 0.88 18.40 9.24
CA GLU A 56 0.30 17.93 7.98
C GLU A 56 -0.12 19.12 7.11
N ALA A 57 0.36 19.14 5.87
CA ALA A 57 0.09 20.24 4.94
C ALA A 57 -1.35 20.24 4.40
N SER A 58 -1.99 19.09 4.34
CA SER A 58 -3.36 18.92 3.84
C SER A 58 -4.41 19.06 4.96
N ALA A 59 -5.68 19.04 4.57
CA ALA A 59 -6.81 19.01 5.51
C ALA A 59 -7.20 17.58 5.92
N GLU A 60 -6.51 16.53 5.40
CA GLU A 60 -6.90 15.15 5.54
C GLU A 60 -5.75 14.26 6.05
N ILE A 61 -6.08 13.34 6.96
CA ILE A 61 -5.15 12.35 7.52
C ILE A 61 -4.95 11.18 6.55
N GLY A 62 -3.77 10.54 6.61
CA GLY A 62 -3.49 9.28 5.93
C GLY A 62 -2.66 9.40 4.66
N GLY A 63 -2.31 10.61 4.21
CA GLY A 63 -1.51 10.84 3.00
C GLY A 63 -2.15 10.19 1.78
N ILE A 64 -1.41 9.37 1.01
CA ILE A 64 -1.97 8.64 -0.14
C ILE A 64 -2.84 7.44 0.26
N SER A 65 -2.83 7.03 1.54
CA SER A 65 -3.69 5.95 2.06
C SER A 65 -4.98 6.48 2.69
N ARG A 66 -5.33 7.76 2.47
CA ARG A 66 -6.60 8.31 2.93
C ARG A 66 -7.77 7.81 2.08
N THR A 67 -8.95 7.86 2.65
CA THR A 67 -10.21 7.53 1.98
C THR A 67 -11.05 8.80 1.82
N ILE A 68 -11.33 9.20 0.59
CA ILE A 68 -12.13 10.38 0.27
C ILE A 68 -13.60 10.10 0.53
N ARG A 69 -14.29 11.03 1.20
CA ARG A 69 -15.72 10.97 1.46
C ARG A 69 -16.46 11.89 0.49
N TYR A 70 -17.42 11.33 -0.24
CA TYR A 70 -18.20 12.08 -1.22
C TYR A 70 -19.67 11.67 -1.22
N LYS A 71 -20.58 12.55 -0.77
CA LYS A 71 -22.04 12.34 -0.74
C LYS A 71 -22.45 10.97 -0.18
N GLY A 72 -21.86 10.57 0.93
CA GLY A 72 -22.11 9.28 1.58
C GLY A 72 -21.29 8.10 1.01
N ASN A 73 -20.73 8.23 -0.17
CA ASN A 73 -19.80 7.26 -0.74
C ASN A 73 -18.37 7.51 -0.27
N ARG A 74 -17.53 6.51 -0.38
CA ARG A 74 -16.11 6.58 -0.03
C ARG A 74 -15.27 6.01 -1.17
N MET A 75 -14.13 6.61 -1.45
CA MET A 75 -13.21 6.12 -2.48
C MET A 75 -11.77 6.23 -2.03
N ASP A 76 -10.99 5.25 -2.39
CA ASP A 76 -9.56 5.22 -2.13
C ASP A 76 -8.79 5.92 -3.24
N ILE A 77 -7.67 6.49 -2.87
CA ILE A 77 -6.69 7.03 -3.80
C ILE A 77 -5.73 5.91 -4.21
N GLY A 78 -6.12 5.12 -5.19
CA GLY A 78 -5.43 3.89 -5.54
C GLY A 78 -5.80 2.71 -4.64
N GLY A 79 -5.40 1.50 -5.02
CA GLY A 79 -5.76 0.29 -4.28
C GLY A 79 -4.81 0.03 -3.10
N HIS A 80 -5.35 -0.02 -1.89
CA HIS A 80 -4.59 -0.28 -0.67
C HIS A 80 -5.05 -1.60 -0.04
N ARG A 81 -4.32 -2.68 -0.29
CA ARG A 81 -4.53 -3.97 0.37
C ARG A 81 -3.70 -4.05 1.64
N PHE A 82 -4.32 -4.51 2.73
CA PHE A 82 -3.63 -4.74 3.98
C PHE A 82 -3.13 -6.18 4.01
N PHE A 83 -1.92 -6.31 3.59
CA PHE A 83 -1.12 -7.52 3.66
C PHE A 83 0.35 -7.12 3.78
N SER A 84 1.08 -7.72 4.70
CA SER A 84 2.53 -7.54 4.85
C SER A 84 3.19 -8.86 5.14
N LYS A 85 4.44 -9.03 4.73
CA LYS A 85 5.30 -10.13 5.16
C LYS A 85 5.83 -9.94 6.59
N SER A 86 5.79 -8.70 7.09
CA SER A 86 6.20 -8.39 8.46
C SER A 86 5.08 -8.74 9.43
N ASP A 87 5.34 -9.71 10.32
CA ASP A 87 4.43 -10.07 11.40
C ASP A 87 4.16 -8.89 12.32
N ARG A 88 5.18 -8.07 12.58
CA ARG A 88 5.06 -6.85 13.37
C ARG A 88 4.03 -5.88 12.79
N VAL A 89 4.05 -5.66 11.47
CA VAL A 89 3.09 -4.78 10.80
C VAL A 89 1.70 -5.38 10.80
N MET A 90 1.58 -6.68 10.51
CA MET A 90 0.30 -7.38 10.55
C MET A 90 -0.33 -7.30 11.94
N GLN A 91 0.46 -7.59 13.00
CA GLN A 91 0.00 -7.48 14.37
C GLN A 91 -0.43 -6.05 14.71
N TRP A 92 0.38 -5.06 14.34
CA TRP A 92 0.10 -3.66 14.60
C TRP A 92 -1.24 -3.20 13.99
N TRP A 93 -1.55 -3.66 12.77
CA TRP A 93 -2.85 -3.39 12.15
C TRP A 93 -4.00 -4.05 12.91
N MET A 94 -3.83 -5.31 13.31
CA MET A 94 -4.87 -6.07 14.01
C MET A 94 -5.12 -5.59 15.45
N ASP A 95 -4.08 -5.04 16.11
CA ASP A 95 -4.23 -4.40 17.43
C ASP A 95 -5.08 -3.12 17.37
N LEU A 96 -5.15 -2.48 16.21
CA LEU A 96 -5.89 -1.24 16.01
C LEU A 96 -7.27 -1.47 15.42
N LEU A 97 -7.36 -2.34 14.43
CA LEU A 97 -8.58 -2.75 13.74
C LEU A 97 -8.58 -4.28 13.64
N PRO A 98 -9.16 -4.98 14.62
CA PRO A 98 -9.23 -6.44 14.58
C PRO A 98 -10.06 -6.94 13.39
N PRO A 99 -9.86 -8.19 12.95
CA PRO A 99 -10.73 -8.80 11.93
C PRO A 99 -12.19 -8.79 12.36
N ASP A 100 -13.11 -8.56 11.40
CA ASP A 100 -14.54 -8.57 11.64
C ASP A 100 -14.99 -9.97 12.08
N PRO A 101 -15.50 -10.15 13.30
CA PRO A 101 -15.95 -11.45 13.81
C PRO A 101 -17.26 -11.92 13.17
N TYR A 102 -17.98 -11.02 12.50
CA TYR A 102 -19.26 -11.29 11.86
C TYR A 102 -19.17 -11.41 10.34
N GLY A 103 -17.96 -11.27 9.78
CA GLY A 103 -17.71 -11.34 8.34
C GLY A 103 -18.07 -12.71 7.73
N GLU A 104 -18.55 -12.73 6.50
CA GLU A 104 -18.78 -13.96 5.75
C GLU A 104 -17.46 -14.70 5.51
N GLY A 105 -17.33 -15.89 6.05
CA GLY A 105 -16.20 -16.79 5.84
C GLY A 105 -15.38 -17.02 7.10
N SER A 106 -15.81 -18.01 7.89
CA SER A 106 -14.99 -18.57 8.95
C SER A 106 -13.71 -19.20 8.36
N ASP A 107 -12.57 -18.80 8.91
CA ASP A 107 -11.26 -19.38 8.63
C ASP A 107 -10.60 -18.91 7.31
N PRO A 108 -10.31 -17.62 7.14
CA PRO A 108 -9.63 -17.16 5.95
C PRO A 108 -8.11 -17.40 6.05
N ASP A 109 -7.62 -18.29 5.22
CA ASP A 109 -6.19 -18.35 4.93
C ASP A 109 -5.78 -17.13 4.09
N ILE A 110 -4.87 -16.33 4.60
CA ILE A 110 -4.21 -15.29 3.82
C ILE A 110 -2.86 -15.84 3.37
N SER A 111 -2.76 -16.22 2.11
CA SER A 111 -1.52 -16.77 1.55
C SER A 111 -0.85 -15.80 0.58
N TYR A 112 0.47 -15.72 0.68
CA TYR A 112 1.30 -14.93 -0.23
C TYR A 112 2.69 -15.52 -0.38
N GLN A 113 3.11 -15.80 -1.60
CA GLN A 113 4.45 -16.33 -1.93
C GLN A 113 4.88 -17.54 -1.07
N GLY A 114 3.98 -18.52 -0.91
CA GLY A 114 4.27 -19.74 -0.14
C GLY A 114 4.19 -19.62 1.38
N GLN A 115 3.89 -18.42 1.92
CA GLN A 115 3.54 -18.25 3.33
C GLN A 115 2.03 -18.14 3.48
N SER A 116 1.45 -19.01 4.30
CA SER A 116 0.03 -18.97 4.66
C SER A 116 -0.12 -18.47 6.09
N ARG A 117 -1.10 -17.60 6.31
CA ARG A 117 -1.46 -17.09 7.64
C ARG A 117 -2.92 -17.33 7.87
N LYS A 118 -3.23 -18.11 8.91
CA LYS A 118 -4.60 -18.34 9.34
C LYS A 118 -5.04 -17.23 10.29
N VAL A 119 -6.08 -16.52 9.91
CA VAL A 119 -6.73 -15.52 10.77
C VAL A 119 -7.95 -16.18 11.37
N ARG A 120 -7.90 -16.60 12.63
CA ARG A 120 -9.09 -17.11 13.33
C ARG A 120 -9.95 -15.95 13.77
N VAL A 121 -11.13 -15.86 13.19
CA VAL A 121 -12.19 -14.97 13.65
C VAL A 121 -12.86 -15.61 14.86
N PRO A 122 -13.09 -14.89 15.99
CA PRO A 122 -13.75 -15.46 17.15
C PRO A 122 -15.07 -16.07 16.79
N ALA A 123 -15.38 -17.25 17.33
CA ALA A 123 -16.67 -17.87 17.16
C ALA A 123 -17.77 -16.93 17.69
N ARG A 124 -18.85 -16.83 16.94
CA ARG A 124 -20.05 -16.08 17.33
C ARG A 124 -20.49 -16.53 18.73
N VAL A 125 -20.45 -15.64 19.70
CA VAL A 125 -21.16 -15.87 20.95
C VAL A 125 -22.64 -15.74 20.60
N GLU A 126 -23.35 -16.85 20.46
CA GLU A 126 -24.80 -16.82 20.37
C GLU A 126 -25.30 -16.16 21.65
N GLU A 127 -25.96 -15.02 21.52
CA GLU A 127 -26.71 -14.46 22.64
C GLU A 127 -27.81 -15.48 22.98
N GLU A 128 -27.68 -16.14 24.12
CA GLU A 128 -28.79 -16.89 24.69
C GLU A 128 -29.99 -15.92 24.80
N PRO A 129 -31.18 -16.33 24.33
CA PRO A 129 -32.37 -15.50 24.46
C PRO A 129 -32.58 -15.15 25.93
N PRO A 130 -32.95 -13.92 26.29
CA PRO A 130 -33.05 -13.49 27.68
C PRO A 130 -34.04 -14.39 28.42
N LEU A 131 -33.51 -15.11 29.42
CA LEU A 131 -34.34 -15.86 30.37
C LEU A 131 -35.30 -14.87 31.02
N ARG A 132 -36.60 -15.04 30.77
CA ARG A 132 -37.64 -14.26 31.43
C ARG A 132 -37.54 -14.47 32.95
N GLY A 133 -37.20 -13.41 33.66
CA GLY A 133 -37.41 -13.25 35.07
C GLY A 133 -36.22 -13.48 35.99
N MET A 134 -35.25 -12.55 36.01
CA MET A 134 -34.50 -12.20 37.21
C MET A 134 -33.82 -10.84 37.02
N GLY A 135 -33.95 -9.96 38.01
CA GLY A 135 -33.45 -8.58 38.02
C GLY A 135 -31.91 -8.46 37.99
N PRO A 136 -31.41 -7.24 37.85
CA PRO A 136 -30.02 -6.99 37.49
C PRO A 136 -29.03 -7.35 38.61
N LYS A 137 -28.24 -8.38 38.42
CA LYS A 137 -27.01 -8.58 39.15
C LYS A 137 -25.82 -8.21 38.25
N SER A 138 -25.13 -7.18 38.66
CA SER A 138 -23.87 -6.71 38.09
C SER A 138 -22.82 -7.83 38.14
N GLY A 139 -22.47 -8.37 36.99
CA GLY A 139 -21.35 -9.29 36.83
C GLY A 139 -20.61 -8.98 35.55
N LEU A 140 -19.43 -8.37 35.67
CA LEU A 140 -18.49 -8.26 34.55
C LEU A 140 -18.21 -9.67 34.00
N ARG A 141 -18.73 -9.98 32.81
CA ARG A 141 -18.28 -11.14 32.05
C ARG A 141 -17.05 -10.73 31.23
N ARG A 142 -15.94 -11.40 31.42
CA ARG A 142 -14.78 -11.36 30.56
C ARG A 142 -15.19 -11.93 29.20
N ALA A 143 -15.13 -11.11 28.14
CA ALA A 143 -15.22 -11.60 26.78
C ALA A 143 -13.94 -12.43 26.47
N ALA A 144 -14.14 -13.62 25.90
CA ALA A 144 -13.02 -14.42 25.42
C ALA A 144 -12.36 -13.71 24.23
N GLY A 145 -11.04 -13.53 24.32
CA GLY A 145 -10.24 -12.97 23.21
C GLY A 145 -10.19 -13.92 22.02
N ALA A 146 -10.11 -13.37 20.82
CA ALA A 146 -9.86 -14.13 19.62
C ALA A 146 -8.37 -14.48 19.51
N VAL A 147 -8.05 -15.63 18.92
CA VAL A 147 -6.69 -16.12 18.73
C VAL A 147 -6.40 -16.19 17.23
N ILE A 148 -5.28 -15.61 16.79
CA ILE A 148 -4.77 -15.77 15.43
C ILE A 148 -3.62 -16.77 15.48
N GLU A 149 -3.74 -17.86 14.73
CA GLU A 149 -2.65 -18.77 14.46
C GLU A 149 -1.91 -18.34 13.20
N ILE A 150 -0.62 -18.11 13.32
CA ILE A 150 0.25 -17.81 12.17
C ILE A 150 1.05 -19.07 11.88
N ASP A 151 0.69 -19.75 10.81
CA ASP A 151 1.37 -20.95 10.33
C ASP A 151 2.49 -20.52 9.35
N THR A 152 3.74 -20.64 9.78
CA THR A 152 4.91 -20.32 8.95
C THR A 152 5.49 -21.59 8.37
N HIS A 153 4.85 -22.20 7.37
CA HIS A 153 5.49 -23.25 6.59
C HIS A 153 6.49 -22.65 5.61
N THR A 154 7.76 -22.73 5.92
CA THR A 154 8.86 -22.57 4.95
C THR A 154 9.19 -23.94 4.39
N GLU A 155 8.73 -24.24 3.18
CA GLU A 155 9.24 -25.41 2.43
C GLU A 155 10.63 -25.07 1.87
N GLU A 156 11.68 -25.63 2.48
CA GLU A 156 13.01 -25.70 1.88
C GLU A 156 13.01 -26.79 0.80
N SER A 157 13.16 -26.40 -0.45
CA SER A 157 13.49 -27.30 -1.53
C SER A 157 15.01 -27.40 -1.68
N GLY A 158 15.63 -28.39 -1.01
CA GLY A 158 16.99 -28.81 -1.31
C GLY A 158 16.99 -29.82 -2.46
N PRO A 159 18.04 -29.84 -3.32
CA PRO A 159 18.25 -30.92 -4.27
C PRO A 159 18.92 -32.10 -3.53
N ASP A 160 18.37 -33.27 -3.69
CA ASP A 160 18.85 -34.59 -3.33
C ASP A 160 18.15 -35.26 -2.15
N GLY A 161 17.56 -36.39 -2.54
CA GLY A 161 16.81 -37.23 -1.65
C GLY A 161 17.65 -37.93 -0.60
N GLU A 162 17.19 -37.82 0.61
CA GLU A 162 17.13 -38.91 1.59
C GLU A 162 16.31 -38.43 2.78
N SER A 163 15.25 -39.15 3.05
CA SER A 163 14.31 -38.88 4.13
C SER A 163 14.96 -39.08 5.49
N ASN A 164 15.22 -38.00 6.20
CA ASN A 164 15.35 -38.02 7.65
C ASN A 164 14.29 -37.10 8.26
N ILE A 165 13.23 -37.71 8.78
CA ILE A 165 12.20 -37.05 9.56
C ILE A 165 12.84 -36.67 10.89
N ALA A 166 13.41 -35.46 10.97
CA ALA A 166 13.64 -34.80 12.23
C ALA A 166 12.41 -33.93 12.53
N ALA A 167 11.70 -34.26 13.58
CA ALA A 167 10.59 -33.47 14.09
C ALA A 167 11.12 -32.08 14.51
N HIS A 168 11.04 -31.11 13.63
CA HIS A 168 11.17 -29.70 13.98
C HIS A 168 9.81 -29.26 14.51
N GLY A 169 9.76 -28.92 15.79
CA GLY A 169 8.57 -28.40 16.44
C GLY A 169 8.08 -27.14 15.69
N GLU A 170 6.87 -27.26 15.19
CA GLU A 170 6.12 -26.13 14.64
C GLU A 170 5.97 -25.08 15.76
N THR A 171 6.57 -23.92 15.57
CA THR A 171 6.36 -22.81 16.49
C THR A 171 5.11 -22.07 16.02
N GLU A 172 3.96 -22.51 16.49
CA GLU A 172 2.72 -21.76 16.33
C GLU A 172 2.84 -20.44 17.09
N THR A 173 2.88 -19.34 16.40
CA THR A 173 2.78 -18.02 17.04
C THR A 173 1.31 -17.68 17.19
N ILE A 174 0.79 -17.87 18.41
CA ILE A 174 -0.58 -17.50 18.76
C ILE A 174 -0.61 -16.00 19.03
N VAL A 175 -1.36 -15.28 18.22
CA VAL A 175 -1.59 -13.85 18.39
C VAL A 175 -2.95 -13.63 19.02
N GLU A 176 -2.99 -13.11 20.26
CA GLU A 176 -4.25 -12.72 20.89
C GLU A 176 -4.83 -11.47 20.21
N VAL A 177 -6.04 -11.59 19.67
CA VAL A 177 -6.79 -10.46 19.12
C VAL A 177 -7.62 -9.84 20.23
N PRO A 178 -7.51 -8.52 20.46
CA PRO A 178 -8.32 -7.85 21.47
C PRO A 178 -9.82 -7.97 21.13
N PRO A 179 -10.72 -7.99 22.13
CA PRO A 179 -12.15 -8.08 21.89
C PRO A 179 -12.64 -6.89 21.06
N VAL A 180 -13.46 -7.14 20.08
CA VAL A 180 -14.07 -6.10 19.24
C VAL A 180 -15.04 -5.29 20.11
N ILE A 181 -14.68 -4.04 20.40
CA ILE A 181 -15.51 -3.13 21.22
C ILE A 181 -16.43 -2.31 20.31
N ASP A 182 -15.96 -1.95 19.11
CA ASP A 182 -16.69 -1.14 18.14
C ASP A 182 -16.83 -1.92 16.83
N PRO A 183 -18.07 -2.24 16.40
CA PRO A 183 -18.32 -3.03 15.20
C PRO A 183 -17.92 -2.28 13.90
N ASP A 184 -17.64 -0.99 13.98
CA ASP A 184 -17.19 -0.20 12.85
C ASP A 184 -15.66 -0.13 12.76
N LEU A 185 -14.91 -0.38 13.84
CA LEU A 185 -13.46 -0.40 13.88
C LEU A 185 -12.90 -1.81 13.64
N VAL A 186 -13.16 -2.34 12.45
CA VAL A 186 -12.78 -3.71 12.06
C VAL A 186 -12.15 -3.78 10.68
N MET A 187 -11.36 -4.84 10.46
CA MET A 187 -10.85 -5.25 9.16
C MET A 187 -11.76 -6.32 8.54
N LEU A 188 -12.25 -6.06 7.35
CA LEU A 188 -12.92 -7.07 6.53
C LEU A 188 -11.87 -7.95 5.86
N ILE A 189 -12.20 -9.22 5.63
CA ILE A 189 -11.38 -10.13 4.82
C ILE A 189 -12.02 -10.23 3.44
N ARG A 190 -11.30 -9.73 2.43
CA ARG A 190 -11.84 -9.57 1.08
C ARG A 190 -11.15 -10.49 0.09
N PRO A 191 -11.89 -11.13 -0.83
CA PRO A 191 -11.30 -11.88 -1.92
C PRO A 191 -10.60 -10.92 -2.89
N ARG A 192 -9.44 -11.34 -3.38
CA ARG A 192 -8.72 -10.61 -4.41
C ARG A 192 -9.05 -11.15 -5.77
N LYS A 193 -9.67 -10.32 -6.62
CA LYS A 193 -9.78 -10.59 -8.05
C LYS A 193 -9.26 -9.40 -8.82
N SER A 194 -8.36 -9.62 -9.76
CA SER A 194 -7.86 -8.61 -10.68
C SER A 194 -7.72 -9.21 -12.06
N ARG A 195 -8.12 -8.47 -13.07
CA ARG A 195 -8.00 -8.86 -14.47
C ARG A 195 -7.39 -7.74 -15.30
N ILE A 196 -6.89 -8.11 -16.48
CA ILE A 196 -6.48 -7.17 -17.52
C ILE A 196 -7.65 -7.02 -18.49
N TYR A 197 -7.98 -5.79 -18.85
CA TYR A 197 -8.95 -5.47 -19.88
C TYR A 197 -8.21 -5.00 -21.13
N TYR A 198 -8.29 -5.80 -22.21
CA TYR A 198 -7.62 -5.56 -23.49
C TYR A 198 -8.41 -6.18 -24.63
N LEU A 199 -8.46 -5.51 -25.80
CA LEU A 199 -9.30 -5.92 -26.94
C LEU A 199 -10.78 -6.08 -26.56
N ARG A 200 -11.28 -5.26 -25.64
CA ARG A 200 -12.65 -5.35 -25.08
C ARG A 200 -12.96 -6.72 -24.45
N LYS A 201 -11.91 -7.39 -23.93
CA LYS A 201 -12.00 -8.70 -23.29
C LYS A 201 -11.20 -8.73 -21.98
N PHE A 202 -11.61 -9.59 -21.07
CA PHE A 202 -10.92 -9.82 -19.82
C PHE A 202 -9.87 -10.95 -19.95
N PHE A 203 -8.69 -10.71 -19.39
CA PHE A 203 -7.61 -11.67 -19.25
C PHE A 203 -7.23 -11.79 -17.78
N ASP A 204 -6.85 -12.98 -17.33
CA ASP A 204 -6.39 -13.20 -15.96
C ASP A 204 -5.12 -12.38 -15.67
N TYR A 205 -4.99 -11.93 -14.41
CA TYR A 205 -3.76 -11.32 -13.90
C TYR A 205 -3.22 -12.13 -12.71
N PRO A 206 -1.99 -12.62 -12.77
CA PRO A 206 -1.06 -12.58 -13.90
C PRO A 206 -1.59 -13.36 -15.11
N ILE A 207 -1.06 -13.02 -16.30
CA ILE A 207 -1.48 -13.66 -17.54
C ILE A 207 -1.15 -15.15 -17.47
N LYS A 208 -2.19 -15.98 -17.61
CA LYS A 208 -2.07 -17.43 -17.70
C LYS A 208 -2.36 -17.89 -19.14
N LEU A 209 -1.58 -18.83 -19.65
CA LEU A 209 -1.83 -19.45 -20.95
C LEU A 209 -2.96 -20.48 -20.83
N THR A 210 -4.18 -20.01 -20.67
CA THR A 210 -5.40 -20.82 -20.63
C THR A 210 -6.07 -20.87 -21.99
N GLY A 211 -6.96 -21.84 -22.21
CA GLY A 211 -7.79 -21.88 -23.43
C GLY A 211 -8.56 -20.56 -23.65
N THR A 212 -9.06 -19.95 -22.59
CA THR A 212 -9.75 -18.65 -22.62
C THR A 212 -8.82 -17.54 -23.08
N THR A 213 -7.59 -17.48 -22.57
CA THR A 213 -6.58 -16.49 -23.00
C THR A 213 -6.28 -16.61 -24.49
N LEU A 214 -6.08 -17.86 -24.98
CA LEU A 214 -5.79 -18.13 -26.39
C LEU A 214 -6.98 -17.78 -27.30
N THR A 215 -8.19 -18.11 -26.87
CA THR A 215 -9.43 -17.73 -27.60
C THR A 215 -9.62 -16.22 -27.65
N ASN A 216 -9.36 -15.53 -26.54
CA ASN A 216 -9.48 -14.07 -26.46
C ASN A 216 -8.45 -13.34 -27.32
N LEU A 217 -7.21 -13.86 -27.40
CA LEU A 217 -6.16 -13.33 -28.29
C LEU A 217 -6.44 -13.62 -29.76
N GLY A 218 -7.10 -14.73 -30.06
CA GLY A 218 -7.32 -15.24 -31.42
C GLY A 218 -6.10 -16.00 -31.97
N VAL A 219 -6.35 -16.90 -32.93
CA VAL A 219 -5.34 -17.83 -33.47
C VAL A 219 -4.12 -17.10 -34.03
N THR A 220 -4.32 -16.10 -34.88
CA THR A 220 -3.23 -15.38 -35.55
C THR A 220 -2.28 -14.72 -34.55
N ARG A 221 -2.81 -14.05 -33.53
CA ARG A 221 -1.99 -13.37 -32.50
C ARG A 221 -1.29 -14.39 -31.59
N THR A 222 -1.97 -15.46 -31.23
CA THR A 222 -1.38 -16.58 -30.47
C THR A 222 -0.18 -17.19 -31.16
N VAL A 223 -0.28 -17.45 -32.50
CA VAL A 223 0.85 -17.96 -33.30
C VAL A 223 2.00 -16.95 -33.34
N ARG A 224 1.72 -15.66 -33.55
CA ARG A 224 2.75 -14.62 -33.54
C ARG A 224 3.47 -14.53 -32.20
N VAL A 225 2.74 -14.59 -31.09
CA VAL A 225 3.31 -14.62 -29.73
C VAL A 225 4.24 -15.84 -29.57
N GLY A 226 3.82 -17.02 -30.00
CA GLY A 226 4.63 -18.24 -29.95
C GLY A 226 5.93 -18.13 -30.77
N VAL A 227 5.83 -17.68 -32.02
CA VAL A 227 6.99 -17.48 -32.90
C VAL A 227 7.94 -16.43 -32.33
N SER A 228 7.41 -15.29 -31.90
CA SER A 228 8.20 -14.20 -31.31
C SER A 228 8.92 -14.64 -30.02
N TYR A 229 8.26 -15.46 -29.19
CA TYR A 229 8.88 -16.04 -28.01
C TYR A 229 10.06 -16.97 -28.35
N ILE A 230 9.87 -17.87 -29.34
CA ILE A 230 10.96 -18.75 -29.79
C ILE A 230 12.11 -17.92 -30.33
N GLN A 231 11.82 -16.90 -31.14
CA GLN A 231 12.84 -15.99 -31.69
C GLN A 231 13.64 -15.31 -30.57
N SER A 232 12.99 -14.80 -29.51
CA SER A 232 13.68 -14.14 -28.40
C SER A 232 14.59 -15.11 -27.60
N ARG A 233 14.34 -16.43 -27.69
CA ARG A 233 15.22 -17.44 -27.07
C ARG A 233 16.44 -17.78 -27.92
N ILE A 234 16.33 -17.61 -29.22
CA ILE A 234 17.44 -17.88 -30.15
C ILE A 234 18.31 -16.61 -30.30
N THR A 235 17.66 -15.44 -30.43
CA THR A 235 18.35 -14.17 -30.66
C THR A 235 18.06 -13.24 -29.49
N GLN A 236 18.96 -13.26 -28.49
CA GLN A 236 18.86 -12.37 -27.33
C GLN A 236 19.51 -11.02 -27.62
N ILE A 237 18.89 -9.95 -27.13
CA ILE A 237 19.44 -8.61 -27.13
C ILE A 237 20.50 -8.52 -26.04
N ALA A 238 21.75 -8.26 -26.40
CA ALA A 238 22.85 -8.15 -25.44
C ALA A 238 23.77 -6.97 -25.81
N PRO A 239 24.14 -6.11 -24.85
CA PRO A 239 23.65 -6.09 -23.47
C PRO A 239 22.21 -5.58 -23.35
N GLU A 240 21.46 -6.07 -22.36
CA GLU A 240 20.16 -5.51 -21.99
C GLU A 240 20.38 -4.10 -21.40
N LYS A 241 19.92 -3.05 -22.06
CA LYS A 241 20.07 -1.66 -21.59
C LYS A 241 18.75 -1.08 -21.09
N SER A 242 17.67 -1.44 -21.74
CA SER A 242 16.34 -0.89 -21.48
C SER A 242 15.37 -1.94 -20.93
N LEU A 243 14.28 -1.44 -20.33
CA LEU A 243 13.14 -2.27 -19.93
C LEU A 243 12.53 -2.98 -21.16
N GLU A 244 12.55 -2.35 -22.33
CA GLU A 244 12.11 -2.98 -23.58
C GLU A 244 12.96 -4.21 -23.90
N ASP A 245 14.30 -4.08 -23.88
CA ASP A 245 15.23 -5.19 -24.11
C ASP A 245 14.98 -6.34 -23.13
N PHE A 246 14.85 -5.97 -21.84
CA PHE A 246 14.57 -6.90 -20.75
C PHE A 246 13.28 -7.70 -20.99
N LEU A 247 12.19 -7.03 -21.37
CA LEU A 247 10.89 -7.66 -21.56
C LEU A 247 10.85 -8.49 -22.86
N ILE A 248 11.46 -7.99 -23.94
CA ILE A 248 11.54 -8.74 -25.21
C ILE A 248 12.33 -10.03 -25.02
N ASN A 249 13.47 -10.00 -24.35
CA ASN A 249 14.28 -11.20 -24.10
C ASN A 249 13.54 -12.26 -23.28
N ARG A 250 12.66 -11.85 -22.37
CA ARG A 250 11.91 -12.77 -21.48
C ARG A 250 10.61 -13.27 -22.07
N PHE A 251 9.89 -12.42 -22.77
CA PHE A 251 8.51 -12.69 -23.18
C PHE A 251 8.30 -12.71 -24.71
N GLY A 252 9.29 -12.27 -25.47
CA GLY A 252 9.17 -12.05 -26.91
C GLY A 252 8.48 -10.73 -27.24
N ARG A 253 8.82 -10.18 -28.42
CA ARG A 253 8.36 -8.86 -28.87
C ARG A 253 6.83 -8.74 -28.93
N GLU A 254 6.13 -9.75 -29.43
CA GLU A 254 4.68 -9.70 -29.57
C GLU A 254 3.95 -9.67 -28.22
N LEU A 255 4.41 -10.42 -27.23
CA LEU A 255 3.81 -10.41 -25.89
C LEU A 255 4.13 -9.10 -25.17
N TYR A 256 5.36 -8.59 -25.34
CA TYR A 256 5.76 -7.28 -24.86
C TYR A 256 4.84 -6.16 -25.40
N LEU A 257 4.65 -6.11 -26.72
CA LEU A 257 3.78 -5.13 -27.37
C LEU A 257 2.31 -5.25 -26.94
N THR A 258 1.87 -6.49 -26.68
CA THR A 258 0.48 -6.78 -26.35
C THR A 258 0.12 -6.39 -24.91
N PHE A 259 0.97 -6.74 -23.92
CA PHE A 259 0.60 -6.67 -22.50
C PHE A 259 1.49 -5.79 -21.62
N PHE A 260 2.62 -5.32 -22.12
CA PHE A 260 3.55 -4.57 -21.29
C PHE A 260 3.73 -3.13 -21.75
N LYS A 261 4.03 -2.91 -23.06
CA LYS A 261 4.42 -1.60 -23.56
C LYS A 261 3.41 -0.51 -23.24
N SER A 262 2.21 -0.62 -23.77
CA SER A 262 1.17 0.43 -23.66
C SER A 262 0.85 0.75 -22.20
N TYR A 263 0.70 -0.25 -21.34
CA TYR A 263 0.39 -0.04 -19.94
C TYR A 263 1.56 0.60 -19.18
N THR A 264 2.79 0.12 -19.41
CA THR A 264 3.97 0.67 -18.75
C THR A 264 4.18 2.14 -19.12
N GLU A 265 4.06 2.46 -20.41
CA GLU A 265 4.19 3.84 -20.89
C GLU A 265 3.07 4.76 -20.38
N LYS A 266 1.83 4.27 -20.23
CA LYS A 266 0.76 5.01 -19.56
C LYS A 266 1.10 5.33 -18.10
N VAL A 267 1.58 4.33 -17.35
CA VAL A 267 1.87 4.48 -15.91
C VAL A 267 3.05 5.43 -15.70
N TRP A 268 4.14 5.24 -16.44
CA TRP A 268 5.39 5.97 -16.19
C TRP A 268 5.54 7.24 -17.02
N GLY A 269 4.76 7.40 -18.09
CA GLY A 269 4.85 8.54 -19.01
C GLY A 269 6.18 8.63 -19.74
N THR A 270 6.93 7.54 -19.78
CA THR A 270 8.26 7.42 -20.37
C THR A 270 8.29 6.17 -21.24
N PRO A 271 8.81 6.25 -22.48
CA PRO A 271 8.98 5.08 -23.34
C PRO A 271 9.80 3.98 -22.68
N CYS A 272 9.43 2.71 -22.90
CA CYS A 272 10.11 1.56 -22.28
C CYS A 272 11.59 1.43 -22.66
N ASP A 273 12.00 1.99 -23.79
CA ASP A 273 13.40 2.03 -24.23
C ASP A 273 14.26 3.06 -23.48
N GLN A 274 13.64 3.98 -22.72
CA GLN A 274 14.28 4.98 -21.87
C GLN A 274 14.28 4.60 -20.38
N ILE A 275 13.60 3.53 -20.01
CA ILE A 275 13.60 2.97 -18.63
C ILE A 275 14.72 1.92 -18.54
N SER A 276 15.52 1.92 -17.48
CA SER A 276 16.64 0.98 -17.34
C SER A 276 16.18 -0.48 -17.22
N ALA A 277 16.98 -1.43 -17.74
CA ALA A 277 16.73 -2.85 -17.60
C ALA A 277 16.75 -3.32 -16.14
N GLU A 278 17.56 -2.70 -15.28
CA GLU A 278 17.63 -3.01 -13.85
C GLU A 278 16.30 -2.77 -13.13
N TRP A 279 15.61 -1.71 -13.49
CA TRP A 279 14.27 -1.44 -12.97
C TRP A 279 13.30 -2.59 -13.27
N GLY A 280 13.34 -3.13 -14.49
CA GLY A 280 12.57 -4.31 -14.90
C GLY A 280 12.98 -5.57 -14.13
N ALA A 281 14.28 -5.78 -13.96
CA ALA A 281 14.82 -6.92 -13.24
C ALA A 281 14.40 -6.95 -11.76
N GLN A 282 14.32 -5.78 -11.12
CA GLN A 282 13.87 -5.67 -9.74
C GLN A 282 12.38 -6.00 -9.58
N ARG A 283 11.52 -5.64 -10.56
CA ARG A 283 10.06 -5.73 -10.44
C ARG A 283 9.44 -6.98 -11.05
N ILE A 284 10.13 -7.63 -12.00
CA ILE A 284 9.58 -8.77 -12.76
C ILE A 284 10.39 -10.04 -12.45
N LYS A 285 10.83 -10.21 -11.20
CA LYS A 285 11.45 -11.45 -10.74
C LYS A 285 10.38 -12.56 -10.67
N GLY A 286 10.74 -13.78 -11.08
CA GLY A 286 9.89 -14.99 -10.95
C GLY A 286 8.86 -15.23 -12.06
N LEU A 287 8.64 -14.33 -13.02
CA LEU A 287 7.80 -14.61 -14.18
C LEU A 287 8.56 -15.45 -15.22
N SER A 288 8.49 -16.77 -15.12
CA SER A 288 9.03 -17.69 -16.15
C SER A 288 7.92 -18.19 -17.07
N LEU A 289 7.83 -17.62 -18.28
CA LEU A 289 6.92 -18.10 -19.31
C LEU A 289 7.27 -19.55 -19.73
N THR A 290 8.52 -19.95 -19.61
CA THR A 290 8.98 -21.33 -19.90
C THR A 290 8.27 -22.35 -19.04
N THR A 291 8.07 -22.06 -17.76
CA THR A 291 7.35 -22.96 -16.85
C THR A 291 5.87 -23.01 -17.21
N ALA A 292 5.25 -21.87 -17.52
CA ALA A 292 3.85 -21.80 -17.96
C ALA A 292 3.62 -22.52 -19.29
N VAL A 293 4.52 -22.37 -20.26
CA VAL A 293 4.45 -23.07 -21.57
C VAL A 293 4.67 -24.57 -21.39
N LYS A 294 5.66 -25.01 -20.62
CA LYS A 294 5.89 -26.42 -20.32
C LYS A 294 4.66 -27.05 -19.65
N HIS A 295 4.06 -26.37 -18.72
CA HIS A 295 2.86 -26.84 -18.04
C HIS A 295 1.66 -26.95 -18.98
N PHE A 296 1.45 -25.95 -19.85
CA PHE A 296 0.39 -25.95 -20.84
C PHE A 296 0.57 -27.11 -21.86
N LEU A 297 1.77 -27.29 -22.40
CA LEU A 297 2.08 -28.38 -23.31
C LEU A 297 1.87 -29.74 -22.64
N ARG A 298 2.35 -29.93 -21.42
CA ARG A 298 2.15 -31.15 -20.65
C ARG A 298 0.66 -31.47 -20.43
N LYS A 299 -0.14 -30.47 -20.10
CA LYS A 299 -1.58 -30.63 -19.88
C LYS A 299 -2.35 -30.90 -21.18
N THR A 300 -1.86 -30.38 -22.32
CA THR A 300 -2.51 -30.56 -23.63
C THR A 300 -2.13 -31.89 -24.28
N PHE A 301 -0.90 -32.39 -24.08
CA PHE A 301 -0.40 -33.64 -24.70
C PHE A 301 -0.55 -34.87 -23.82
N VAL A 302 -0.77 -34.75 -22.51
CA VAL A 302 -1.07 -35.89 -21.61
C VAL A 302 -2.59 -35.95 -21.38
N ARG A 303 -3.32 -36.41 -22.37
CA ARG A 303 -4.72 -36.82 -22.26
C ARG A 303 -4.77 -38.24 -21.70
N GLY A 304 -5.06 -38.40 -20.41
CA GLY A 304 -5.31 -39.70 -19.80
C GLY A 304 -5.00 -39.70 -18.30
N GLY A 305 -6.00 -39.46 -17.48
CA GLY A 305 -5.91 -39.60 -16.02
C GLY A 305 -6.76 -38.57 -15.29
N GLU A 306 -8.00 -38.93 -15.02
CA GLU A 306 -8.83 -38.23 -14.03
C GLU A 306 -8.16 -38.36 -12.67
N GLY A 307 -7.94 -37.23 -12.00
CA GLY A 307 -7.41 -37.21 -10.65
C GLY A 307 -7.16 -35.79 -10.17
N SER A 308 -8.11 -35.28 -9.42
CA SER A 308 -8.08 -34.21 -8.40
C SER A 308 -7.22 -32.98 -8.70
N GLY A 309 -7.88 -31.87 -8.57
CA GLY A 309 -7.32 -30.51 -8.58
C GLY A 309 -6.11 -30.37 -7.68
N ASP A 310 -5.40 -29.29 -7.96
CA ASP A 310 -4.54 -28.62 -7.01
C ASP A 310 -3.08 -29.10 -6.82
N VAL A 311 -2.38 -29.45 -7.90
CA VAL A 311 -0.92 -29.66 -7.81
C VAL A 311 -0.11 -28.73 -8.74
N ALA A 312 -0.73 -27.73 -9.36
CA ALA A 312 -0.08 -26.88 -10.37
C ALA A 312 0.51 -25.57 -9.84
N GLN A 313 0.49 -25.30 -8.54
CA GLN A 313 1.02 -24.07 -7.95
C GLN A 313 2.29 -24.23 -7.10
N LYS A 314 2.75 -25.45 -6.88
CA LYS A 314 4.06 -25.68 -6.22
C LYS A 314 5.19 -25.39 -7.21
N GLY A 315 5.74 -24.18 -7.17
CA GLY A 315 6.96 -23.84 -7.91
C GLY A 315 6.91 -22.63 -8.85
N THR A 316 5.87 -21.80 -8.81
CA THR A 316 5.86 -20.52 -9.51
C THR A 316 5.86 -19.39 -8.47
N ASP A 317 6.92 -18.62 -8.40
CA ASP A 317 7.18 -17.51 -7.46
C ASP A 317 6.21 -16.31 -7.56
N THR A 318 5.02 -16.51 -8.06
CA THR A 318 3.96 -15.50 -8.16
C THR A 318 2.62 -16.04 -7.68
N SER A 319 2.59 -16.68 -6.51
CA SER A 319 1.32 -16.83 -5.82
C SER A 319 0.87 -15.46 -5.34
N LEU A 320 -0.09 -14.91 -6.03
CA LEU A 320 -0.70 -13.64 -5.62
C LEU A 320 -1.59 -13.92 -4.40
N ILE A 321 -1.63 -12.94 -3.50
CA ILE A 321 -2.56 -12.93 -2.38
C ILE A 321 -3.96 -13.27 -2.90
N GLU A 322 -4.59 -14.30 -2.37
CA GLU A 322 -5.98 -14.66 -2.73
C GLU A 322 -6.99 -13.86 -1.93
N ARG A 323 -6.66 -13.51 -0.70
CA ARG A 323 -7.45 -12.69 0.21
C ARG A 323 -6.57 -11.64 0.88
N PHE A 324 -7.16 -10.53 1.28
CA PHE A 324 -6.47 -9.45 1.99
C PHE A 324 -7.38 -8.84 3.05
N MET A 325 -6.79 -8.22 4.05
CA MET A 325 -7.53 -7.42 5.03
C MET A 325 -7.80 -6.03 4.47
N TYR A 326 -8.92 -5.45 4.88
CA TYR A 326 -9.33 -4.13 4.43
C TYR A 326 -10.22 -3.45 5.47
N PRO A 327 -9.89 -2.23 5.94
CA PRO A 327 -10.72 -1.53 6.90
C PRO A 327 -12.14 -1.33 6.37
N LYS A 328 -13.13 -1.53 7.23
CA LYS A 328 -14.56 -1.51 6.86
C LYS A 328 -14.94 -0.29 6.02
N PHE A 329 -14.41 0.88 6.35
CA PHE A 329 -14.68 2.15 5.67
C PHE A 329 -13.52 2.69 4.84
N GLY A 330 -12.61 1.83 4.40
CA GLY A 330 -11.45 2.19 3.60
C GLY A 330 -10.18 2.40 4.41
N PRO A 331 -8.99 2.44 3.76
CA PRO A 331 -7.70 2.52 4.42
C PRO A 331 -7.55 3.77 5.32
N GLY A 332 -8.18 4.89 4.95
CA GLY A 332 -8.19 6.12 5.74
C GLY A 332 -8.71 5.93 7.15
N GLN A 333 -9.67 5.01 7.36
CA GLN A 333 -10.23 4.72 8.67
C GLN A 333 -9.16 4.29 9.69
N LEU A 334 -8.20 3.45 9.29
CA LEU A 334 -7.10 3.05 10.17
C LEU A 334 -6.28 4.27 10.58
N TRP A 335 -5.94 5.12 9.61
CA TRP A 335 -5.05 6.25 9.85
C TRP A 335 -5.73 7.36 10.66
N GLU A 336 -7.03 7.59 10.45
CA GLU A 336 -7.85 8.46 11.31
C GLU A 336 -7.87 7.93 12.75
N HIS A 337 -8.09 6.61 12.95
CA HIS A 337 -8.07 5.99 14.27
C HIS A 337 -6.69 6.08 14.95
N VAL A 338 -5.60 5.95 14.19
CA VAL A 338 -4.24 6.16 14.71
C VAL A 338 -4.03 7.61 15.17
N ALA A 339 -4.51 8.57 14.37
CA ALA A 339 -4.44 10.00 14.74
C ALA A 339 -5.19 10.28 16.05
N ASP A 340 -6.41 9.75 16.20
CA ASP A 340 -7.19 9.89 17.43
C ASP A 340 -6.44 9.31 18.64
N LYS A 341 -5.79 8.15 18.48
CA LYS A 341 -4.97 7.55 19.53
C LYS A 341 -3.75 8.42 19.88
N ILE A 342 -3.07 8.97 18.90
CA ILE A 342 -1.94 9.89 19.14
C ILE A 342 -2.38 11.08 19.98
N VAL A 343 -3.47 11.74 19.59
CA VAL A 343 -4.02 12.87 20.34
C VAL A 343 -4.49 12.45 21.74
N GLY A 344 -5.18 11.31 21.85
CA GLY A 344 -5.64 10.77 23.13
C GLY A 344 -4.51 10.39 24.09
N MET A 345 -3.30 10.09 23.58
CA MET A 345 -2.10 9.81 24.37
C MET A 345 -1.23 11.05 24.64
N GLY A 346 -1.65 12.25 24.20
CA GLY A 346 -0.96 13.51 24.45
C GLY A 346 0.02 13.96 23.37
N GLY A 347 -0.01 13.33 22.19
CA GLY A 347 0.65 13.86 20.99
C GLY A 347 -0.15 14.98 20.36
N GLU A 348 0.47 15.76 19.49
CA GLU A 348 -0.15 16.89 18.80
C GLU A 348 -0.19 16.62 17.28
N ILE A 349 -1.28 17.00 16.63
CA ILE A 349 -1.42 16.97 15.16
C ILE A 349 -1.95 18.32 14.69
N HIS A 350 -1.14 19.02 13.91
CA HIS A 350 -1.47 20.32 13.33
C HIS A 350 -1.79 20.11 11.83
N MET A 351 -3.06 20.20 11.49
CA MET A 351 -3.55 20.07 10.11
C MET A 351 -3.44 21.39 9.36
N GLN A 352 -3.20 21.31 8.05
CA GLN A 352 -3.01 22.47 7.16
C GLN A 352 -1.80 23.35 7.55
N TRP A 353 -0.78 22.74 8.13
CA TRP A 353 0.51 23.37 8.43
C TRP A 353 1.58 22.78 7.51
N LYS A 354 2.01 23.57 6.53
CA LYS A 354 3.04 23.21 5.56
C LYS A 354 4.40 23.70 6.05
N VAL A 355 5.34 22.79 6.23
CA VAL A 355 6.73 23.13 6.53
C VAL A 355 7.39 23.77 5.32
N GLU A 356 7.97 24.95 5.48
CA GLU A 356 8.64 25.72 4.44
C GLU A 356 10.13 25.93 4.71
N ARG A 357 10.58 25.88 5.98
CA ARG A 357 11.97 26.04 6.36
C ARG A 357 12.33 25.06 7.48
N ILE A 358 13.54 24.51 7.40
CA ILE A 358 14.13 23.61 8.39
C ILE A 358 15.42 24.26 8.90
N GLU A 359 15.39 24.73 10.13
CA GLU A 359 16.50 25.44 10.75
C GLU A 359 17.58 24.48 11.24
N CYS A 360 18.82 24.74 10.84
CA CYS A 360 19.95 23.88 11.16
C CYS A 360 21.05 24.64 11.89
N ARG A 361 21.69 23.99 12.85
CA ARG A 361 22.96 24.42 13.45
C ARG A 361 24.02 23.36 13.16
N GLY A 362 24.81 23.63 12.11
CA GLY A 362 25.74 22.62 11.60
C GLY A 362 25.02 21.42 11.01
N LYS A 363 25.17 20.25 11.63
CA LYS A 363 24.53 18.98 11.24
C LYS A 363 23.34 18.59 12.14
N THR A 364 22.90 19.50 12.98
CA THR A 364 21.75 19.26 13.86
C THR A 364 20.59 20.17 13.45
N VAL A 365 19.42 19.58 13.20
CA VAL A 365 18.17 20.34 13.00
C VAL A 365 17.67 20.77 14.37
N VAL A 366 17.26 22.05 14.49
CA VAL A 366 16.82 22.63 15.76
C VAL A 366 15.35 23.01 15.76
N ALA A 367 14.79 23.38 14.61
CA ALA A 367 13.41 23.77 14.47
C ALA A 367 12.91 23.61 13.03
N VAL A 368 11.61 23.66 12.85
CA VAL A 368 10.97 23.86 11.55
C VAL A 368 10.03 25.05 11.59
N GLU A 369 10.02 25.86 10.55
CA GLU A 369 9.02 26.90 10.35
C GLU A 369 7.94 26.35 9.40
N ALA A 370 6.69 26.40 9.85
CA ALA A 370 5.56 26.00 9.06
C ALA A 370 4.58 27.16 8.85
N VAL A 371 3.83 27.11 7.77
CA VAL A 371 2.81 28.09 7.42
C VAL A 371 1.45 27.39 7.28
N ASN A 372 0.40 27.97 7.85
CA ASN A 372 -0.95 27.44 7.71
C ASN A 372 -1.69 28.07 6.51
N ALA A 373 -2.91 27.58 6.24
CA ALA A 373 -3.74 28.04 5.13
C ALA A 373 -4.11 29.54 5.19
N SER A 374 -4.05 30.17 6.37
CA SER A 374 -4.28 31.61 6.54
C SER A 374 -3.01 32.47 6.36
N GLY A 375 -1.86 31.84 6.13
CA GLY A 375 -0.56 32.50 5.99
C GLY A 375 0.14 32.77 7.32
N GLU A 376 -0.38 32.29 8.44
CA GLU A 376 0.26 32.37 9.73
C GLU A 376 1.50 31.46 9.78
N ARG A 377 2.61 32.01 10.32
CA ARG A 377 3.87 31.27 10.48
C ARG A 377 4.12 30.91 11.92
N GLN A 378 4.54 29.68 12.15
CA GLN A 378 4.92 29.21 13.48
C GLN A 378 6.19 28.36 13.40
N THR A 379 7.05 28.53 14.41
CA THR A 379 8.26 27.73 14.58
C THR A 379 8.00 26.62 15.60
N PHE A 380 8.38 25.39 15.24
CA PHE A 380 8.26 24.22 16.09
C PHE A 380 9.67 23.70 16.40
N GLU A 381 10.07 23.81 17.66
CA GLU A 381 11.37 23.33 18.15
C GLU A 381 11.27 21.87 18.58
N GLY A 382 12.34 21.08 18.37
CA GLY A 382 12.37 19.68 18.74
C GLY A 382 13.78 19.11 18.85
N ASP A 383 13.87 17.92 19.43
CA ASP A 383 15.12 17.16 19.57
C ASP A 383 15.33 16.20 18.38
N TYR A 384 14.25 15.67 17.81
CA TYR A 384 14.22 14.72 16.72
C TYR A 384 13.29 15.17 15.61
N PHE A 385 13.67 14.94 14.35
CA PHE A 385 12.91 15.36 13.18
C PHE A 385 12.71 14.19 12.23
N PHE A 386 11.44 13.86 11.97
CA PHE A 386 11.06 12.86 10.98
C PHE A 386 10.50 13.57 9.76
N SER A 387 11.01 13.27 8.58
CA SER A 387 10.52 13.87 7.35
C SER A 387 9.92 12.83 6.42
N THR A 388 8.65 13.03 6.05
CA THR A 388 7.99 12.34 4.95
C THR A 388 7.85 13.22 3.71
N MET A 389 8.40 14.46 3.75
CA MET A 389 8.37 15.41 2.65
C MET A 389 9.06 14.82 1.41
N PRO A 390 8.62 15.17 0.20
CA PRO A 390 9.40 14.87 -0.99
C PRO A 390 10.82 15.44 -0.88
N MET A 391 11.82 14.67 -1.30
CA MET A 391 13.24 15.00 -1.16
C MET A 391 13.60 16.35 -1.79
N ARG A 392 12.97 16.74 -2.91
CA ARG A 392 13.17 18.04 -3.56
C ARG A 392 12.80 19.19 -2.61
N GLU A 393 11.62 19.09 -1.99
CA GLU A 393 11.11 20.10 -1.06
C GLU A 393 11.93 20.13 0.22
N LEU A 394 12.32 18.96 0.75
CA LEU A 394 13.19 18.87 1.92
C LEU A 394 14.50 19.64 1.70
N VAL A 395 15.20 19.35 0.61
CA VAL A 395 16.49 20.01 0.30
C VAL A 395 16.33 21.51 0.09
N THR A 396 15.19 21.93 -0.49
CA THR A 396 14.89 23.36 -0.68
C THR A 396 14.59 24.06 0.66
N ALA A 397 13.98 23.36 1.60
CA ALA A 397 13.59 23.90 2.91
C ALA A 397 14.77 23.96 3.90
N LEU A 398 15.86 23.20 3.69
CA LEU A 398 17.01 23.16 4.58
C LEU A 398 17.75 24.50 4.61
N ASP A 399 17.83 25.11 5.79
CA ASP A 399 18.67 26.27 6.08
C ASP A 399 20.08 25.79 6.49
N ALA A 400 20.78 25.17 5.54
CA ALA A 400 22.12 24.66 5.68
C ALA A 400 22.89 24.82 4.36
N PRO A 401 24.23 24.83 4.37
CA PRO A 401 25.02 24.82 3.15
C PRO A 401 24.83 23.50 2.39
N VAL A 402 23.87 23.48 1.45
CA VAL A 402 23.66 22.31 0.59
C VAL A 402 24.66 22.37 -0.57
N PRO A 403 25.43 21.29 -0.84
CA PRO A 403 26.33 21.22 -1.99
C PRO A 403 25.59 21.37 -3.33
N ALA A 404 26.25 21.96 -4.33
CA ALA A 404 25.62 22.22 -5.64
C ALA A 404 25.15 20.93 -6.34
N ASN A 405 25.95 19.86 -6.28
CA ASN A 405 25.61 18.56 -6.82
C ASN A 405 24.37 17.93 -6.15
N VAL A 406 24.23 18.08 -4.82
CA VAL A 406 23.06 17.61 -4.07
C VAL A 406 21.79 18.38 -4.47
N ARG A 407 21.91 19.71 -4.64
CA ARG A 407 20.79 20.54 -5.14
C ARG A 407 20.34 20.13 -6.53
N GLU A 408 21.31 19.89 -7.42
CA GLU A 408 21.06 19.42 -8.79
C GLU A 408 20.32 18.10 -8.78
N VAL A 409 20.81 17.10 -8.01
CA VAL A 409 20.18 15.78 -7.90
C VAL A 409 18.76 15.92 -7.37
N ALA A 410 18.57 16.64 -6.26
CA ALA A 410 17.25 16.83 -5.65
C ALA A 410 16.27 17.54 -6.59
N ALA A 411 16.70 18.60 -7.28
CA ALA A 411 15.87 19.34 -8.23
C ALA A 411 15.43 18.50 -9.44
N GLY A 412 16.30 17.57 -9.87
CA GLY A 412 16.04 16.69 -11.02
C GLY A 412 15.23 15.43 -10.69
N LEU A 413 14.97 15.13 -9.41
CA LEU A 413 14.10 13.99 -9.04
C LEU A 413 12.70 14.19 -9.60
N GLN A 414 12.20 13.16 -10.25
CA GLN A 414 10.90 13.16 -10.91
C GLN A 414 9.86 12.36 -10.11
N TYR A 415 8.61 12.77 -10.24
CA TYR A 415 7.46 12.11 -9.65
C TYR A 415 6.37 11.99 -10.71
N ARG A 416 5.64 10.91 -10.68
CA ARG A 416 4.41 10.76 -11.43
C ARG A 416 3.24 11.18 -10.56
N ASP A 417 2.37 12.00 -11.09
CA ASP A 417 1.12 12.43 -10.47
C ASP A 417 -0.03 11.50 -10.85
N PHE A 418 -1.12 11.64 -10.18
CA PHE A 418 -2.22 10.69 -10.27
C PHE A 418 -3.55 11.40 -10.12
N ILE A 419 -4.49 11.07 -10.98
CA ILE A 419 -5.86 11.54 -10.89
C ILE A 419 -6.76 10.33 -10.70
N THR A 420 -7.67 10.39 -9.74
CA THR A 420 -8.78 9.45 -9.61
C THR A 420 -10.09 10.17 -9.91
N VAL A 421 -10.89 9.61 -10.82
CA VAL A 421 -12.26 10.07 -11.06
C VAL A 421 -13.21 9.00 -10.57
N GLY A 422 -13.93 9.29 -9.47
CA GLY A 422 -15.02 8.44 -8.98
C GLY A 422 -16.27 8.63 -9.83
N LEU A 423 -16.90 7.54 -10.27
CA LEU A 423 -18.18 7.56 -10.96
C LEU A 423 -19.19 6.72 -10.20
N LEU A 424 -20.31 7.32 -9.80
CA LEU A 424 -21.46 6.62 -9.30
C LEU A 424 -22.38 6.25 -10.48
N CYS A 425 -22.57 4.96 -10.67
CA CYS A 425 -23.34 4.43 -11.80
C CYS A 425 -24.56 3.63 -11.30
N ASP A 426 -25.63 3.62 -12.09
CA ASP A 426 -26.75 2.70 -11.85
C ASP A 426 -26.28 1.25 -11.96
N ARG A 427 -25.51 0.96 -13.00
CA ARG A 427 -24.96 -0.38 -13.29
C ARG A 427 -23.75 -0.28 -14.22
N LEU A 428 -22.97 -1.34 -14.28
CA LEU A 428 -21.99 -1.55 -15.34
C LEU A 428 -22.67 -2.24 -16.54
N LYS A 429 -22.20 -1.94 -17.74
CA LYS A 429 -22.61 -2.61 -18.96
C LYS A 429 -22.09 -4.05 -19.03
N VAL A 430 -20.88 -4.26 -18.53
CA VAL A 430 -20.23 -5.57 -18.43
C VAL A 430 -20.55 -6.22 -17.08
N GLN A 431 -20.85 -7.52 -17.11
CA GLN A 431 -21.23 -8.31 -15.95
C GLN A 431 -20.46 -9.64 -15.95
N GLU A 432 -20.49 -10.35 -14.83
CA GLU A 432 -20.07 -11.76 -14.80
C GLU A 432 -21.03 -12.64 -15.62
N ALA A 433 -20.65 -13.86 -15.92
CA ALA A 433 -21.47 -14.77 -16.74
C ALA A 433 -22.85 -15.10 -16.14
N ASP A 434 -22.98 -14.96 -14.83
CA ASP A 434 -24.24 -15.16 -14.08
C ASP A 434 -25.09 -13.88 -13.98
N GLY A 435 -24.68 -12.80 -14.65
CA GLY A 435 -25.37 -11.50 -14.61
C GLY A 435 -25.08 -10.66 -13.37
N SER A 436 -24.24 -11.13 -12.46
CA SER A 436 -23.84 -10.38 -11.26
C SER A 436 -22.82 -9.28 -11.60
N LEU A 437 -22.60 -8.36 -10.65
CA LEU A 437 -21.55 -7.36 -10.73
C LEU A 437 -20.19 -8.06 -10.90
N LEU A 438 -19.30 -7.46 -11.71
CA LEU A 438 -17.91 -7.89 -11.81
C LEU A 438 -17.29 -8.00 -10.42
N LYS A 439 -16.65 -9.12 -10.14
CA LYS A 439 -16.05 -9.42 -8.81
C LYS A 439 -14.63 -8.86 -8.65
N ASP A 440 -14.15 -8.11 -9.65
CA ASP A 440 -12.81 -7.51 -9.61
C ASP A 440 -12.76 -6.37 -8.61
N THR A 441 -11.73 -6.36 -7.76
CA THR A 441 -11.39 -5.18 -6.98
C THR A 441 -10.65 -4.18 -7.85
N TRP A 442 -9.88 -4.68 -8.84
CA TRP A 442 -8.99 -3.87 -9.65
C TRP A 442 -8.84 -4.44 -11.07
N ILE A 443 -9.01 -3.61 -12.08
CA ILE A 443 -8.87 -3.96 -13.49
C ILE A 443 -7.77 -3.10 -14.11
N TYR A 444 -6.77 -3.73 -14.74
CA TYR A 444 -5.73 -3.05 -15.53
C TYR A 444 -6.25 -2.79 -16.93
N VAL A 445 -6.36 -1.52 -17.33
CA VAL A 445 -6.86 -1.12 -18.65
C VAL A 445 -5.69 -0.94 -19.61
N GLN A 446 -5.52 -1.90 -20.52
CA GLN A 446 -4.44 -1.88 -21.50
C GLN A 446 -4.89 -1.47 -22.90
N GLU A 447 -6.10 -0.97 -23.02
CA GLU A 447 -6.62 -0.43 -24.29
C GLU A 447 -5.80 0.78 -24.72
N PRO A 448 -5.22 0.78 -25.94
CA PRO A 448 -4.33 1.83 -26.37
C PRO A 448 -5.04 3.13 -26.76
N ASP A 449 -6.34 3.08 -26.94
CA ASP A 449 -7.18 4.18 -27.42
C ASP A 449 -7.84 5.00 -26.30
N VAL A 450 -7.43 4.77 -25.02
CA VAL A 450 -7.83 5.52 -23.84
C VAL A 450 -6.64 5.81 -22.93
N LEU A 451 -6.69 6.91 -22.18
CA LEU A 451 -5.68 7.25 -21.17
C LEU A 451 -5.94 6.54 -19.85
N LEU A 452 -7.13 6.04 -19.63
CA LEU A 452 -7.48 5.25 -18.43
C LEU A 452 -6.49 4.10 -18.25
N GLY A 453 -5.78 4.10 -17.12
CA GLY A 453 -4.79 3.07 -16.80
C GLY A 453 -5.35 1.94 -15.96
N ARG A 454 -6.19 2.26 -14.97
CA ARG A 454 -6.77 1.28 -14.04
C ARG A 454 -8.18 1.68 -13.64
N LEU A 455 -8.98 0.68 -13.30
CA LEU A 455 -10.33 0.84 -12.79
C LEU A 455 -10.50 0.04 -11.50
N GLN A 456 -11.05 0.67 -10.47
CA GLN A 456 -11.45 0.03 -9.22
C GLN A 456 -12.97 -0.10 -9.15
N ILE A 457 -13.47 -1.18 -8.51
CA ILE A 457 -14.88 -1.34 -8.17
C ILE A 457 -14.96 -1.34 -6.65
N PHE A 458 -15.31 -0.20 -6.07
CA PHE A 458 -15.25 0.00 -4.62
C PHE A 458 -16.22 -0.90 -3.85
N ASN A 459 -17.36 -1.29 -4.42
CA ASN A 459 -18.27 -2.28 -3.86
C ASN A 459 -17.56 -3.58 -3.48
N ASN A 460 -16.54 -3.99 -4.23
CA ASN A 460 -15.80 -5.23 -4.01
C ASN A 460 -14.69 -5.09 -2.95
N TRP A 461 -14.19 -3.88 -2.72
CA TRP A 461 -13.25 -3.60 -1.63
C TRP A 461 -13.97 -3.65 -0.28
N SER A 462 -15.08 -2.92 -0.16
CA SER A 462 -16.00 -3.01 0.97
C SER A 462 -17.39 -2.58 0.53
N PRO A 463 -18.45 -3.31 0.91
CA PRO A 463 -19.82 -2.89 0.66
C PRO A 463 -20.19 -1.58 1.38
N HIS A 464 -19.42 -1.19 2.40
CA HIS A 464 -19.62 0.04 3.17
C HIS A 464 -18.99 1.29 2.52
N LEU A 465 -18.34 1.15 1.37
CA LEU A 465 -17.83 2.29 0.59
C LEU A 465 -18.91 2.92 -0.30
N VAL A 466 -20.04 2.27 -0.46
CA VAL A 466 -21.15 2.72 -1.30
C VAL A 466 -22.38 2.94 -0.44
N SER A 467 -22.96 4.14 -0.50
CA SER A 467 -24.11 4.51 0.33
C SER A 467 -25.40 3.79 -0.06
N ASP A 468 -25.58 3.51 -1.35
CA ASP A 468 -26.70 2.75 -1.90
C ASP A 468 -26.19 1.42 -2.48
N PRO A 469 -26.48 0.27 -1.83
CA PRO A 469 -26.02 -1.04 -2.31
C PRO A 469 -26.55 -1.42 -3.72
N GLY A 470 -27.61 -0.76 -4.20
CA GLY A 470 -28.14 -0.95 -5.54
C GLY A 470 -27.35 -0.21 -6.63
N LYS A 471 -26.33 0.57 -6.26
CA LYS A 471 -25.49 1.35 -7.18
C LYS A 471 -24.07 0.79 -7.25
N VAL A 472 -23.36 1.18 -8.29
CA VAL A 472 -21.95 0.81 -8.48
C VAL A 472 -21.09 2.05 -8.40
N TRP A 473 -20.11 2.03 -7.49
CA TRP A 473 -19.14 3.10 -7.31
C TRP A 473 -17.78 2.63 -7.84
N ILE A 474 -17.30 3.26 -8.91
CA ILE A 474 -16.03 2.93 -9.56
C ILE A 474 -15.04 4.07 -9.49
N GLY A 475 -13.75 3.74 -9.42
CA GLY A 475 -12.64 4.70 -9.49
C GLY A 475 -11.84 4.51 -10.76
N LEU A 476 -11.70 5.57 -11.53
CA LEU A 476 -10.93 5.60 -12.78
C LEU A 476 -9.59 6.27 -12.51
N GLU A 477 -8.50 5.59 -12.81
CA GLU A 477 -7.16 6.02 -12.46
C GLU A 477 -6.37 6.46 -13.69
N TYR A 478 -5.88 7.69 -13.64
CA TYR A 478 -5.08 8.34 -14.68
C TYR A 478 -3.71 8.71 -14.13
N PHE A 479 -2.66 8.40 -14.89
CA PHE A 479 -1.29 8.76 -14.57
C PHE A 479 -0.85 9.92 -15.44
N CYS A 480 -0.35 10.98 -14.83
CA CYS A 480 0.05 12.19 -15.53
C CYS A 480 1.22 12.88 -14.83
N TYR A 481 1.72 13.94 -15.42
CA TYR A 481 2.55 14.94 -14.76
C TYR A 481 1.71 16.18 -14.49
N ASP A 482 2.11 17.00 -13.52
CA ASP A 482 1.46 18.29 -13.22
C ASP A 482 1.53 19.28 -14.37
N THR A 483 2.41 19.03 -15.34
CA THR A 483 2.56 19.79 -16.59
C THR A 483 1.60 19.35 -17.69
N ASP A 484 0.99 18.17 -17.60
CA ASP A 484 0.14 17.60 -18.64
C ASP A 484 -1.21 18.34 -18.75
N ASP A 485 -1.79 18.35 -19.95
CA ASP A 485 -3.12 18.94 -20.19
C ASP A 485 -4.21 18.26 -19.36
N LEU A 486 -4.08 16.94 -19.13
CA LEU A 486 -5.00 16.18 -18.30
C LEU A 486 -5.03 16.68 -16.85
N TRP A 487 -3.86 17.03 -16.28
CA TRP A 487 -3.77 17.57 -14.94
C TRP A 487 -4.41 18.96 -14.81
N LYS A 488 -4.25 19.78 -15.84
CA LYS A 488 -4.74 21.15 -15.89
C LYS A 488 -6.22 21.26 -16.27
N MET A 489 -6.82 20.16 -16.73
CA MET A 489 -8.21 20.12 -17.15
C MET A 489 -9.14 20.47 -15.98
N GLU A 490 -10.13 21.34 -16.20
CA GLU A 490 -11.14 21.66 -15.21
C GLU A 490 -11.97 20.43 -14.83
N ASP A 491 -12.43 20.34 -13.57
CA ASP A 491 -13.08 19.14 -13.04
C ASP A 491 -14.27 18.67 -13.86
N GLU A 492 -15.14 19.57 -14.30
CA GLU A 492 -16.32 19.20 -15.08
C GLU A 492 -15.94 18.68 -16.49
N ALA A 493 -14.87 19.20 -17.06
CA ALA A 493 -14.35 18.70 -18.34
C ALA A 493 -13.71 17.31 -18.15
N LEU A 494 -12.96 17.13 -17.05
CA LEU A 494 -12.31 15.87 -16.73
C LEU A 494 -13.34 14.76 -16.41
N LYS A 495 -14.44 15.07 -15.71
CA LYS A 495 -15.56 14.15 -15.50
C LYS A 495 -16.14 13.66 -16.83
N ARG A 496 -16.46 14.59 -17.73
CA ARG A 496 -16.98 14.25 -19.07
C ARG A 496 -15.99 13.42 -19.88
N PHE A 497 -14.71 13.78 -19.84
CA PHE A 497 -13.63 13.03 -20.48
C PHE A 497 -13.57 11.58 -19.93
N ALA A 498 -13.56 11.41 -18.62
CA ALA A 498 -13.49 10.10 -17.96
C ALA A 498 -14.71 9.22 -18.28
N ILE A 499 -15.91 9.79 -18.29
CA ILE A 499 -17.14 9.09 -18.68
C ILE A 499 -17.04 8.63 -20.14
N ALA A 500 -16.60 9.51 -21.04
CA ALA A 500 -16.46 9.19 -22.46
C ALA A 500 -15.43 8.06 -22.69
N GLU A 501 -14.30 8.06 -21.98
CA GLU A 501 -13.28 7.00 -22.11
C GLU A 501 -13.79 5.64 -21.66
N VAL A 502 -14.42 5.56 -20.47
CA VAL A 502 -14.89 4.29 -19.93
C VAL A 502 -16.11 3.76 -20.71
N ALA A 503 -16.95 4.64 -21.26
CA ALA A 503 -18.04 4.27 -22.19
C ALA A 503 -17.48 3.80 -23.54
N LYS A 504 -16.47 4.47 -24.09
CA LYS A 504 -15.78 4.07 -25.33
C LYS A 504 -15.23 2.65 -25.27
N ILE A 505 -14.70 2.24 -24.13
CA ILE A 505 -14.20 0.87 -23.95
C ILE A 505 -15.32 -0.13 -23.58
N GLY A 506 -16.56 0.34 -23.45
CA GLY A 506 -17.74 -0.51 -23.29
C GLY A 506 -17.97 -1.07 -21.89
N ILE A 507 -17.36 -0.47 -20.85
CA ILE A 507 -17.56 -0.90 -19.46
C ILE A 507 -18.84 -0.32 -18.87
N ILE A 508 -19.21 0.91 -19.24
CA ILE A 508 -20.46 1.56 -18.86
C ILE A 508 -21.24 2.05 -20.09
N ASP A 509 -22.50 2.36 -19.93
CA ASP A 509 -23.24 3.27 -20.79
C ASP A 509 -23.19 4.67 -20.13
N ALA A 510 -22.88 5.71 -20.89
CA ALA A 510 -22.67 7.06 -20.35
C ALA A 510 -23.88 7.57 -19.56
N GLU A 511 -25.08 7.20 -19.98
CA GLU A 511 -26.36 7.56 -19.36
C GLU A 511 -26.56 6.87 -18.00
N SER A 512 -25.79 5.81 -17.70
CA SER A 512 -25.84 5.14 -16.40
C SER A 512 -25.12 5.90 -15.28
N VAL A 513 -24.35 6.93 -15.61
CA VAL A 513 -23.62 7.72 -14.63
C VAL A 513 -24.54 8.73 -13.95
N ILE A 514 -24.64 8.63 -12.63
CA ILE A 514 -25.48 9.49 -11.80
C ILE A 514 -24.71 10.69 -11.28
N ASP A 515 -23.43 10.47 -10.88
CA ASP A 515 -22.59 11.49 -10.26
C ASP A 515 -21.11 11.18 -10.47
N ALA A 516 -20.25 12.19 -10.32
CA ALA A 516 -18.82 12.05 -10.51
C ALA A 516 -18.03 12.96 -9.55
N HIS A 517 -16.85 12.50 -9.13
CA HIS A 517 -15.95 13.27 -8.27
C HIS A 517 -14.50 13.13 -8.74
N VAL A 518 -13.74 14.24 -8.73
CA VAL A 518 -12.33 14.29 -9.16
C VAL A 518 -11.42 14.48 -7.96
N VAL A 519 -10.35 13.70 -7.87
CA VAL A 519 -9.27 13.88 -6.89
C VAL A 519 -7.93 13.86 -7.60
N ARG A 520 -7.14 14.93 -7.42
CA ARG A 520 -5.75 15.03 -7.89
C ARG A 520 -4.80 14.74 -6.76
N VAL A 521 -3.83 13.89 -7.00
CA VAL A 521 -2.82 13.49 -6.00
C VAL A 521 -1.43 13.73 -6.58
N PRO A 522 -0.76 14.79 -6.17
CA PRO A 522 0.57 15.09 -6.65
C PRO A 522 1.62 14.14 -6.04
N LYS A 523 2.71 13.89 -6.78
CA LYS A 523 3.90 13.18 -6.32
C LYS A 523 3.63 11.78 -5.76
N THR A 524 2.72 11.06 -6.43
CA THR A 524 2.28 9.74 -5.96
C THR A 524 3.34 8.66 -6.18
N TYR A 525 4.07 8.73 -7.29
CA TYR A 525 5.04 7.72 -7.68
C TYR A 525 6.43 8.34 -7.89
N PRO A 526 7.36 8.17 -6.94
CA PRO A 526 8.76 8.49 -7.14
C PRO A 526 9.33 7.71 -8.32
N ALA A 527 9.98 8.40 -9.26
CA ALA A 527 10.56 7.79 -10.46
C ALA A 527 12.05 7.51 -10.29
N TYR A 528 12.53 6.42 -10.91
CA TYR A 528 13.91 5.92 -10.78
C TYR A 528 14.69 6.13 -12.07
N PHE A 529 14.59 7.33 -12.64
CA PHE A 529 15.33 7.74 -13.84
C PHE A 529 15.80 9.20 -13.73
N GLY A 530 16.59 9.65 -14.69
CA GLY A 530 17.18 10.99 -14.66
C GLY A 530 18.22 11.12 -13.55
N THR A 531 18.13 12.16 -12.72
CA THR A 531 19.12 12.40 -11.65
C THR A 531 19.08 11.35 -10.55
N TYR A 532 18.10 10.43 -10.53
CA TYR A 532 18.06 9.33 -9.57
C TYR A 532 19.30 8.42 -9.65
N GLU A 533 19.96 8.31 -10.79
CA GLU A 533 21.24 7.57 -10.92
C GLU A 533 22.34 8.06 -9.96
N ARG A 534 22.22 9.32 -9.51
CA ARG A 534 23.13 9.95 -8.54
C ARG A 534 22.49 10.10 -7.15
N PHE A 535 21.48 9.32 -6.84
CA PHE A 535 20.72 9.44 -5.60
C PHE A 535 21.57 9.24 -4.33
N ASP A 536 22.65 8.46 -4.42
CA ASP A 536 23.57 8.22 -3.31
C ASP A 536 24.23 9.52 -2.81
N GLU A 537 24.45 10.51 -3.68
CA GLU A 537 24.98 11.83 -3.27
C GLU A 537 23.99 12.56 -2.35
N LEU A 538 22.71 12.44 -2.65
CA LEU A 538 21.63 13.07 -1.90
C LEU A 538 21.39 12.35 -0.57
N SER A 539 21.34 11.03 -0.56
CA SER A 539 21.13 10.24 0.66
C SER A 539 22.31 10.40 1.63
N ALA A 540 23.55 10.35 1.15
CA ALA A 540 24.72 10.59 1.98
C ALA A 540 24.73 11.99 2.63
N PHE A 541 24.27 13.02 1.90
CA PHE A 541 24.14 14.37 2.45
C PHE A 541 23.07 14.41 3.56
N THR A 542 21.87 13.87 3.31
CA THR A 542 20.78 13.89 4.30
C THR A 542 21.10 13.03 5.53
N ASP A 543 21.80 11.91 5.36
CA ASP A 543 22.24 11.05 6.45
C ASP A 543 23.29 11.70 7.36
N SER A 544 23.98 12.72 6.86
CA SER A 544 24.96 13.47 7.65
C SER A 544 24.34 14.33 8.77
N PHE A 545 23.04 14.57 8.76
CA PHE A 545 22.35 15.24 9.87
C PHE A 545 22.13 14.25 11.02
N GLU A 546 22.40 14.68 12.26
CA GLU A 546 22.40 13.79 13.43
C GLU A 546 20.99 13.32 13.82
N ASN A 547 20.02 14.23 13.78
CA ASN A 547 18.67 14.05 14.32
C ASN A 547 17.53 14.19 13.27
N LEU A 548 17.88 14.17 11.98
CA LEU A 548 16.94 14.14 10.87
C LEU A 548 16.82 12.72 10.31
N PHE A 549 15.58 12.20 10.26
CA PHE A 549 15.27 10.86 9.79
C PHE A 549 14.28 10.92 8.63
N LEU A 550 14.68 10.38 7.48
CA LEU A 550 13.83 10.31 6.31
C LEU A 550 13.06 8.99 6.32
N VAL A 551 11.73 9.08 6.26
CA VAL A 551 10.85 7.91 6.36
C VAL A 551 9.71 7.98 5.34
N GLY A 552 9.19 6.81 4.97
CA GLY A 552 8.07 6.72 4.06
C GLY A 552 8.41 6.91 2.59
N ARG A 553 7.40 6.84 1.73
CA ARG A 553 7.53 6.81 0.26
C ARG A 553 8.26 8.04 -0.29
N ASN A 554 7.76 9.23 -0.01
CA ASN A 554 8.29 10.48 -0.56
C ASN A 554 9.52 10.98 0.20
N GLY A 555 9.56 10.76 1.54
CA GLY A 555 10.71 11.12 2.35
C GLY A 555 11.99 10.38 1.96
N MET A 556 11.86 9.17 1.44
CA MET A 556 12.98 8.37 0.96
C MET A 556 13.07 8.29 -0.57
N HIS A 557 12.17 8.94 -1.31
CA HIS A 557 12.03 8.82 -2.76
C HIS A 557 12.01 7.36 -3.23
N LYS A 558 11.26 6.50 -2.51
CA LYS A 558 11.14 5.07 -2.83
C LYS A 558 9.69 4.70 -3.11
N TYR A 559 9.48 3.98 -4.21
CA TYR A 559 8.18 3.38 -4.51
C TYR A 559 7.95 2.18 -3.59
N ASN A 560 7.37 2.44 -2.44
CA ASN A 560 7.08 1.45 -1.42
C ASN A 560 5.58 1.39 -1.09
N ASN A 561 5.14 0.31 -0.44
CA ASN A 561 3.78 0.19 0.08
C ASN A 561 3.69 0.80 1.48
N GLN A 562 2.47 0.84 2.04
CA GLN A 562 2.26 1.44 3.38
C GLN A 562 3.00 0.69 4.49
N ASP A 563 3.09 -0.64 4.44
CA ASP A 563 3.82 -1.47 5.39
C ASP A 563 5.31 -1.13 5.45
N HIS A 564 5.94 -0.92 4.31
CA HIS A 564 7.34 -0.48 4.26
C HIS A 564 7.51 0.95 4.79
N SER A 565 6.56 1.84 4.50
CA SER A 565 6.54 3.19 5.09
C SER A 565 6.44 3.12 6.60
N MET A 566 5.65 2.21 7.15
CA MET A 566 5.56 1.95 8.59
C MET A 566 6.86 1.37 9.15
N LEU A 567 7.45 0.39 8.47
CA LEU A 567 8.71 -0.24 8.91
C LEU A 567 9.85 0.78 8.99
N THR A 568 9.94 1.73 8.05
CA THR A 568 10.96 2.79 8.15
C THR A 568 10.80 3.62 9.43
N ALA A 569 9.59 4.00 9.77
CA ALA A 569 9.28 4.73 10.99
C ALA A 569 9.56 3.89 12.25
N MET A 570 9.11 2.63 12.26
CA MET A 570 9.35 1.70 13.36
C MET A 570 10.84 1.48 13.62
N THR A 571 11.66 1.35 12.57
CA THR A 571 13.11 1.16 12.67
C THR A 571 13.80 2.39 13.28
N VAL A 572 13.38 3.60 12.90
CA VAL A 572 13.90 4.82 13.55
C VAL A 572 13.57 4.82 15.04
N VAL A 573 12.33 4.51 15.41
CA VAL A 573 11.92 4.47 16.83
C VAL A 573 12.66 3.37 17.60
N ASP A 574 12.89 2.19 16.99
CA ASP A 574 13.73 1.14 17.55
C ASP A 574 15.14 1.64 17.89
N GLY A 575 15.77 2.34 16.94
CA GLY A 575 17.07 2.95 17.13
C GLY A 575 17.09 4.00 18.24
N LEU A 576 16.05 4.85 18.32
CA LEU A 576 15.92 5.83 19.41
C LEU A 576 15.78 5.16 20.77
N CYS A 577 15.03 4.05 20.88
CA CYS A 577 14.94 3.24 22.09
C CYS A 577 16.28 2.61 22.47
N ALA A 578 17.08 2.21 21.47
CA ALA A 578 18.42 1.63 21.65
C ALA A 578 19.52 2.70 21.85
N GLY A 579 19.19 3.99 21.71
CA GLY A 579 20.14 5.11 21.85
C GLY A 579 20.96 5.40 20.60
N HIS A 580 20.75 4.69 19.50
CA HIS A 580 21.43 4.92 18.22
C HIS A 580 20.54 4.47 17.05
N VAL A 581 20.41 5.33 16.01
CA VAL A 581 19.68 5.00 14.79
C VAL A 581 20.70 4.71 13.67
N ASP A 582 20.69 3.48 13.18
CA ASP A 582 21.43 3.10 11.97
C ASP A 582 20.65 3.55 10.72
N LYS A 583 21.04 4.69 10.15
CA LYS A 583 20.39 5.24 8.95
C LYS A 583 20.63 4.41 7.70
N ALA A 584 21.75 3.68 7.62
CA ALA A 584 22.05 2.84 6.47
C ALA A 584 21.03 1.68 6.37
N SER A 585 20.62 1.13 7.51
CA SER A 585 19.58 0.08 7.55
C SER A 585 18.23 0.56 7.05
N LEU A 586 17.89 1.87 7.20
CA LEU A 586 16.64 2.43 6.69
C LEU A 586 16.56 2.36 5.17
N TRP A 587 17.66 2.61 4.48
CA TRP A 587 17.72 2.54 3.02
C TRP A 587 17.61 1.11 2.50
N GLY A 588 17.93 0.10 3.35
CA GLY A 588 17.76 -1.31 3.06
C GLY A 588 16.30 -1.79 3.14
N ILE A 589 15.43 -1.07 3.85
CA ILE A 589 13.99 -1.37 3.91
C ILE A 589 13.39 -1.04 2.53
N ASN A 590 13.49 -1.99 1.63
CA ASN A 590 13.02 -1.86 0.26
C ASN A 590 12.05 -2.99 -0.05
N THR A 591 11.00 -2.61 -0.70
CA THR A 591 9.87 -3.44 -1.08
C THR A 591 10.25 -4.71 -1.81
N GLU A 592 11.37 -4.75 -2.51
CA GLU A 592 11.60 -5.77 -3.52
C GLU A 592 12.88 -6.59 -3.28
N GLN A 593 13.86 -6.07 -2.56
CA GLN A 593 15.06 -6.85 -2.21
C GLN A 593 14.81 -7.80 -1.02
N GLU A 594 14.09 -7.37 0.01
CA GLU A 594 13.73 -8.25 1.14
C GLU A 594 12.74 -9.35 0.76
N TYR A 595 11.94 -9.13 -0.30
CA TYR A 595 11.03 -10.16 -0.82
C TYR A 595 11.76 -11.28 -1.56
N HIS A 596 13.07 -11.15 -1.82
CA HIS A 596 13.83 -12.08 -2.67
C HIS A 596 15.15 -12.56 -2.07
N GLU A 597 15.55 -12.12 -0.88
CA GLU A 597 16.67 -12.75 -0.20
C GLU A 597 16.22 -14.12 0.33
N GLU A 598 16.58 -15.15 -0.41
CA GLU A 598 16.72 -16.49 0.12
C GLU A 598 17.71 -16.42 1.30
N LYS A 599 17.27 -16.82 2.48
CA LYS A 599 18.20 -17.13 3.56
C LYS A 599 19.21 -18.12 3.03
N LYS A 600 20.49 -17.74 2.93
CA LYS A 600 21.59 -18.66 2.78
C LYS A 600 21.69 -19.57 3.98
#